data_b6678546007e91801a5bba819a3b9bf7
#
_entry.id   b6678546007e91801a5bba819a3b9bf7
#
_cell.length_a   1.000
_cell.length_b   1.000
_cell.length_c   1.000
_cell.angle_alpha   90.00
_cell.angle_beta   90.00
_cell.angle_gamma   90.00
#
_symmetry.space_group_name_H-M   'P 1'
#
loop_
_entity.id
_entity.type
_entity.pdbx_description
1 polymer ?
#
loop_
_entity_poly.entity_id
_entity_poly.type
_entity_poly.pdbx_seq_one_letter_code
_entity_poly.pdbx_strand_id
1 'polypeptide(L)'
;MNDPIRFGVETSKQQALLASLATVLDRLPAGSWFNVVPFGSEPRALKPALVPATHAAQQAALRFLEKAAPDGRTDIYDSIELALRDPEADTVVLVTDGATTEGRYRTRGAILDGIREINRYRLARIHTVEVGAANTSPRWKGFLKEIADATGGTYVQR
;
A
#
# COMPACT_ATOMS: atom_id res chain seq x y z
N MET A 1 18.86 24.92 10.57
CA MET A 1 19.46 24.87 9.22
C MET A 1 18.65 23.89 8.41
N ASN A 2 17.74 24.35 7.54
CA ASN A 2 16.92 23.47 6.70
C ASN A 2 17.78 22.93 5.57
N ASP A 3 18.01 21.64 5.56
CA ASP A 3 18.72 20.94 4.49
C ASP A 3 17.81 20.85 3.25
N PRO A 4 18.04 21.61 2.18
CA PRO A 4 17.18 21.62 1.00
C PRO A 4 17.17 20.31 0.22
N ILE A 5 18.15 19.43 0.49
CA ILE A 5 18.28 18.12 -0.16
C ILE A 5 17.26 17.10 0.39
N ARG A 6 16.93 17.17 1.68
CA ARG A 6 15.90 16.30 2.31
C ARG A 6 14.50 16.60 1.80
N PHE A 7 14.17 17.85 1.60
CA PHE A 7 12.84 18.25 1.10
C PHE A 7 12.57 17.74 -0.33
N GLY A 8 13.56 17.74 -1.20
CA GLY A 8 13.43 17.28 -2.59
C GLY A 8 13.25 15.77 -2.72
N VAL A 9 13.88 14.97 -1.86
CA VAL A 9 13.80 13.48 -1.90
C VAL A 9 12.45 12.99 -1.38
N GLU A 10 11.92 13.55 -0.31
CA GLU A 10 10.59 13.19 0.22
C GLU A 10 9.47 13.58 -0.74
N THR A 11 9.54 14.76 -1.32
CA THR A 11 8.55 15.24 -2.31
C THR A 11 8.55 14.36 -3.57
N SER A 12 9.72 13.95 -4.06
CA SER A 12 9.81 13.09 -5.24
C SER A 12 9.27 11.67 -5.00
N LYS A 13 9.50 11.08 -3.83
CA LYS A 13 8.96 9.77 -3.45
C LYS A 13 7.44 9.82 -3.31
N GLN A 14 6.89 10.85 -2.67
CA GLN A 14 5.45 11.04 -2.53
C GLN A 14 4.78 11.23 -3.89
N GLN A 15 5.37 12.02 -4.78
CA GLN A 15 4.88 12.21 -6.14
C GLN A 15 4.88 10.90 -6.94
N ALA A 16 5.94 10.08 -6.84
CA ALA A 16 6.01 8.79 -7.49
C ALA A 16 4.97 7.79 -6.95
N LEU A 17 4.72 7.81 -5.64
CA LEU A 17 3.66 7.04 -4.99
C LEU A 17 2.27 7.44 -5.50
N LEU A 18 1.97 8.73 -5.50
CA LEU A 18 0.68 9.25 -5.99
C LEU A 18 0.47 8.95 -7.47
N ALA A 19 1.50 9.11 -8.31
CA ALA A 19 1.42 8.77 -9.72
C ALA A 19 1.16 7.28 -9.96
N SER A 20 1.78 6.40 -9.17
CA SER A 20 1.55 4.97 -9.23
C SER A 20 0.11 4.62 -8.82
N LEU A 21 -0.39 5.21 -7.74
CA LEU A 21 -1.76 5.02 -7.27
C LEU A 21 -2.79 5.57 -8.25
N ALA A 22 -2.55 6.75 -8.85
CA ALA A 22 -3.41 7.29 -9.91
C ALA A 22 -3.49 6.32 -11.10
N THR A 23 -2.35 5.76 -11.52
CA THR A 23 -2.32 4.75 -12.60
C THR A 23 -3.12 3.50 -12.25
N VAL A 24 -3.06 3.03 -10.99
CA VAL A 24 -3.86 1.88 -10.53
C VAL A 24 -5.35 2.22 -10.58
N LEU A 25 -5.75 3.37 -10.06
CA LEU A 25 -7.14 3.80 -10.03
C LEU A 25 -7.73 3.97 -11.44
N ASP A 26 -6.98 4.57 -12.36
CA ASP A 26 -7.40 4.77 -13.75
C ASP A 26 -7.57 3.45 -14.53
N ARG A 27 -6.88 2.39 -14.11
CA ARG A 27 -6.93 1.07 -14.74
C ARG A 27 -7.95 0.11 -14.12
N LEU A 28 -8.69 0.55 -13.11
CA LEU A 28 -9.74 -0.29 -12.55
C LEU A 28 -10.80 -0.61 -13.62
N PRO A 29 -11.17 -1.89 -13.78
CA PRO A 29 -12.21 -2.28 -14.71
C PRO A 29 -13.54 -1.57 -14.41
N ALA A 30 -14.36 -1.34 -15.44
CA ALA A 30 -15.70 -0.81 -15.27
C ALA A 30 -16.52 -1.70 -14.33
N GLY A 31 -17.23 -1.08 -13.38
CA GLY A 31 -18.00 -1.81 -12.37
C GLY A 31 -17.19 -2.30 -11.17
N SER A 32 -15.90 -2.00 -11.09
CA SER A 32 -15.10 -2.26 -9.89
C SER A 32 -15.54 -1.43 -8.70
N TRP A 33 -15.29 -1.97 -7.52
CA TRP A 33 -15.44 -1.28 -6.25
C TRP A 33 -14.04 -1.15 -5.62
N PHE A 34 -13.77 -0.07 -4.92
CA PHE A 34 -12.45 0.16 -4.35
C PHE A 34 -12.50 0.94 -3.04
N ASN A 35 -11.41 0.92 -2.32
CA ASN A 35 -11.11 1.80 -1.20
C ASN A 35 -9.61 2.14 -1.23
N VAL A 36 -9.18 3.13 -0.47
CA VAL A 36 -7.77 3.45 -0.30
C VAL A 36 -7.44 3.56 1.18
N VAL A 37 -6.26 3.07 1.52
CA VAL A 37 -5.73 3.06 2.89
C VAL A 37 -4.33 3.68 2.85
N PRO A 38 -4.19 5.00 3.06
CA PRO A 38 -2.88 5.55 3.34
C PRO A 38 -2.37 4.96 4.66
N PHE A 39 -1.14 4.54 4.67
CA PHE A 39 -0.54 3.96 5.85
C PHE A 39 0.74 4.69 6.26
N GLY A 40 0.87 4.84 7.56
CA GLY A 40 1.99 5.40 8.28
C GLY A 40 2.01 4.70 9.62
N SER A 41 2.07 5.42 10.73
CA SER A 41 1.94 4.84 12.07
C SER A 41 0.53 4.35 12.39
N GLU A 42 -0.50 4.94 11.78
CA GLU A 42 -1.91 4.57 11.97
C GLU A 42 -2.62 4.47 10.62
N PRO A 43 -2.79 3.26 10.07
CA PRO A 43 -3.52 3.06 8.83
C PRO A 43 -5.00 3.49 8.97
N ARG A 44 -5.51 4.23 7.99
CA ARG A 44 -6.89 4.72 7.97
C ARG A 44 -7.51 4.62 6.59
N ALA A 45 -8.62 3.91 6.48
CA ALA A 45 -9.36 3.82 5.21
C ALA A 45 -10.09 5.12 4.86
N LEU A 46 -10.17 5.44 3.57
CA LEU A 46 -10.97 6.57 3.05
C LEU A 46 -12.45 6.41 3.42
N LYS A 47 -12.97 5.21 3.30
CA LYS A 47 -14.37 4.84 3.58
C LYS A 47 -14.45 3.61 4.47
N PRO A 48 -15.56 3.40 5.20
CA PRO A 48 -15.76 2.20 6.01
C PRO A 48 -15.84 0.91 5.19
N ALA A 49 -16.26 1.01 3.93
CA ALA A 49 -16.44 -0.11 2.99
C ALA A 49 -15.99 0.30 1.58
N LEU A 50 -15.91 -0.67 0.68
CA LEU A 50 -15.65 -0.43 -0.74
C LEU A 50 -16.73 0.50 -1.34
N VAL A 51 -16.34 1.33 -2.29
CA VAL A 51 -17.23 2.23 -3.04
C VAL A 51 -17.06 2.00 -4.55
N PRO A 52 -18.10 2.26 -5.36
CA PRO A 52 -17.98 2.14 -6.82
C PRO A 52 -16.86 3.01 -7.38
N ALA A 53 -16.09 2.46 -8.32
CA ALA A 53 -14.97 3.14 -8.96
C ALA A 53 -15.45 4.16 -10.01
N THR A 54 -16.20 5.16 -9.55
CA THR A 54 -16.60 6.31 -10.38
C THR A 54 -15.43 7.31 -10.47
N HIS A 55 -15.40 8.11 -11.53
CA HIS A 55 -14.39 9.16 -11.67
C HIS A 55 -14.39 10.12 -10.46
N ALA A 56 -15.55 10.50 -9.95
CA ALA A 56 -15.66 11.35 -8.75
C ALA A 56 -15.06 10.68 -7.50
N ALA A 57 -15.29 9.37 -7.30
CA ALA A 57 -14.72 8.61 -6.19
C ALA A 57 -13.20 8.48 -6.31
N GLN A 58 -12.69 8.22 -7.51
CA GLN A 58 -11.25 8.15 -7.80
C GLN A 58 -10.55 9.49 -7.52
N GLN A 59 -11.15 10.61 -7.96
CA GLN A 59 -10.64 11.95 -7.67
C GLN A 59 -10.67 12.27 -6.16
N ALA A 60 -11.72 11.84 -5.46
CA ALA A 60 -11.80 12.00 -3.99
C ALA A 60 -10.69 11.19 -3.28
N ALA A 61 -10.40 9.99 -3.76
CA ALA A 61 -9.31 9.15 -3.24
C ALA A 61 -7.94 9.81 -3.43
N LEU A 62 -7.65 10.35 -4.60
CA LEU A 62 -6.39 11.06 -4.86
C LEU A 62 -6.23 12.28 -3.94
N ARG A 63 -7.26 13.09 -3.80
CA ARG A 63 -7.25 14.23 -2.86
C ARG A 63 -7.07 13.81 -1.39
N PHE A 64 -7.61 12.66 -1.01
CA PHE A 64 -7.42 12.11 0.33
C PHE A 64 -5.98 11.67 0.56
N LEU A 65 -5.37 11.00 -0.43
CA LEU A 65 -3.98 10.57 -0.40
C LEU A 65 -2.99 11.75 -0.41
N GLU A 66 -3.28 12.81 -1.19
CA GLU A 66 -2.48 14.05 -1.20
C GLU A 66 -2.44 14.74 0.17
N LYS A 67 -3.55 14.67 0.92
CA LYS A 67 -3.67 15.24 2.28
C LYS A 67 -3.12 14.35 3.37
N ALA A 68 -2.92 13.07 3.10
CA ALA A 68 -2.30 12.14 4.02
C ALA A 68 -0.80 12.48 4.11
N ALA A 69 -0.43 13.33 5.09
CA ALA A 69 0.95 13.70 5.29
C ALA A 69 1.78 12.44 5.64
N PRO A 70 2.87 12.16 4.92
CA PRO A 70 3.76 11.08 5.28
C PRO A 70 4.42 11.41 6.63
N ASP A 71 4.24 10.53 7.62
CA ASP A 71 4.90 10.64 8.92
C ASP A 71 6.26 9.92 8.98
N GLY A 72 6.72 9.42 7.83
CA GLY A 72 7.97 8.68 7.68
C GLY A 72 7.92 7.27 8.25
N ARG A 73 6.74 6.77 8.60
CA ARG A 73 6.51 5.45 9.18
C ARG A 73 5.72 4.57 8.22
N THR A 74 5.91 3.27 8.33
CA THR A 74 5.29 2.29 7.43
C THR A 74 4.82 1.08 8.22
N ASP A 75 3.53 0.86 8.25
CA ASP A 75 2.88 -0.29 8.85
C ASP A 75 2.21 -1.14 7.77
N ILE A 76 2.94 -2.13 7.28
CA ILE A 76 2.47 -2.99 6.18
C ILE A 76 1.37 -3.94 6.64
N TYR A 77 1.56 -4.62 7.78
CA TYR A 77 0.64 -5.65 8.22
C TYR A 77 -0.74 -5.08 8.58
N ASP A 78 -0.79 -4.10 9.48
CA ASP A 78 -2.06 -3.54 9.94
C ASP A 78 -2.81 -2.82 8.81
N SER A 79 -2.08 -2.30 7.80
CA SER A 79 -2.67 -1.74 6.58
C SER A 79 -3.36 -2.80 5.71
N ILE A 80 -2.71 -3.94 5.51
CA ILE A 80 -3.29 -5.08 4.78
C ILE A 80 -4.48 -5.66 5.55
N GLU A 81 -4.35 -5.83 6.87
CA GLU A 81 -5.46 -6.27 7.72
C GLU A 81 -6.66 -5.34 7.60
N LEU A 82 -6.44 -4.02 7.64
CA LEU A 82 -7.49 -3.03 7.46
C LEU A 82 -8.14 -3.10 6.07
N ALA A 83 -7.34 -3.25 5.02
CA ALA A 83 -7.84 -3.39 3.65
C ALA A 83 -8.72 -4.65 3.48
N LEU A 84 -8.36 -5.73 4.18
CA LEU A 84 -9.08 -7.00 4.14
C LEU A 84 -10.26 -7.09 5.14
N ARG A 85 -10.58 -6.05 5.89
CA ARG A 85 -11.77 -6.03 6.78
C ARG A 85 -13.06 -6.07 6.00
N ASP A 86 -13.10 -5.42 4.83
CA ASP A 86 -14.26 -5.52 3.94
C ASP A 86 -14.33 -6.95 3.36
N PRO A 87 -15.41 -7.69 3.59
CA PRO A 87 -15.53 -9.07 3.09
C PRO A 87 -15.54 -9.18 1.58
N GLU A 88 -15.87 -8.13 0.85
CA GLU A 88 -15.90 -8.09 -0.61
C GLU A 88 -14.52 -7.76 -1.23
N ALA A 89 -13.53 -7.40 -0.41
CA ALA A 89 -12.18 -7.14 -0.91
C ALA A 89 -11.47 -8.43 -1.33
N ASP A 90 -11.31 -8.66 -2.62
CA ASP A 90 -10.65 -9.82 -3.24
C ASP A 90 -9.23 -9.51 -3.73
N THR A 91 -8.89 -8.23 -3.82
CA THR A 91 -7.62 -7.77 -4.35
C THR A 91 -7.11 -6.58 -3.55
N VAL A 92 -5.84 -6.63 -3.15
CA VAL A 92 -5.12 -5.52 -2.52
C VAL A 92 -3.94 -5.13 -3.42
N VAL A 93 -3.75 -3.84 -3.63
CA VAL A 93 -2.55 -3.28 -4.28
C VAL A 93 -1.76 -2.49 -3.24
N LEU A 94 -0.65 -3.05 -2.80
CA LEU A 94 0.27 -2.41 -1.85
C LEU A 94 1.34 -1.63 -2.61
N VAL A 95 1.39 -0.31 -2.41
CA VAL A 95 2.39 0.57 -3.01
C VAL A 95 3.27 1.14 -1.92
N THR A 96 4.56 0.79 -1.89
CA THR A 96 5.48 1.19 -0.83
C THR A 96 6.94 1.06 -1.28
N ASP A 97 7.88 1.59 -0.50
CA ASP A 97 9.32 1.35 -0.67
C ASP A 97 9.82 0.05 0.00
N GLY A 98 8.92 -0.73 0.59
CA GLY A 98 9.17 -2.07 1.12
C GLY A 98 9.69 -2.16 2.54
N ALA A 99 9.98 -1.05 3.20
CA ALA A 99 10.47 -1.05 4.58
C ALA A 99 9.32 -0.89 5.58
N THR A 100 9.14 -1.87 6.48
CA THR A 100 8.26 -1.72 7.64
C THR A 100 9.02 -1.11 8.81
N THR A 101 8.45 -0.07 9.42
CA THR A 101 9.03 0.61 10.58
C THR A 101 8.14 0.54 11.82
N GLU A 102 6.85 0.33 11.63
CA GLU A 102 5.82 0.33 12.68
C GLU A 102 4.87 -0.85 12.55
N GLY A 103 3.89 -0.96 13.42
CA GLY A 103 2.81 -1.92 13.40
C GLY A 103 2.99 -3.09 14.35
N ARG A 104 1.98 -3.95 14.37
CA ARG A 104 1.93 -5.16 15.22
C ARG A 104 3.06 -6.11 14.93
N TYR A 105 3.42 -6.28 13.67
CA TYR A 105 4.53 -7.13 13.22
C TYR A 105 5.59 -6.31 12.49
N ARG A 106 6.84 -6.47 12.90
CA ARG A 106 7.99 -5.70 12.38
C ARG A 106 9.09 -6.57 11.77
N THR A 107 8.87 -7.86 11.66
CA THR A 107 9.79 -8.79 11.01
C THR A 107 9.13 -9.42 9.79
N ARG A 108 9.93 -9.73 8.76
CA ARG A 108 9.43 -10.35 7.52
C ARG A 108 8.59 -11.59 7.79
N GLY A 109 9.13 -12.51 8.61
CA GLY A 109 8.45 -13.77 8.95
C GLY A 109 7.10 -13.51 9.63
N ALA A 110 7.07 -12.67 10.67
CA ALA A 110 5.84 -12.39 11.40
C ALA A 110 4.77 -11.71 10.52
N ILE A 111 5.19 -10.80 9.61
CA ILE A 111 4.26 -10.16 8.67
C ILE A 111 3.70 -11.20 7.69
N LEU A 112 4.55 -12.04 7.09
CA LEU A 112 4.11 -13.08 6.15
C LEU A 112 3.19 -14.10 6.82
N ASP A 113 3.50 -14.54 8.02
CA ASP A 113 2.66 -15.49 8.77
C ASP A 113 1.32 -14.85 9.15
N GLY A 114 1.33 -13.58 9.59
CA GLY A 114 0.11 -12.82 9.85
C GLY A 114 -0.76 -12.67 8.60
N ILE A 115 -0.16 -12.32 7.45
CA ILE A 115 -0.88 -12.21 6.17
C ILE A 115 -1.48 -13.57 5.77
N ARG A 116 -0.74 -14.66 5.86
CA ARG A 116 -1.25 -16.00 5.57
C ARG A 116 -2.43 -16.36 6.46
N GLU A 117 -2.39 -16.02 7.75
CA GLU A 117 -3.45 -16.31 8.69
C GLU A 117 -4.73 -15.52 8.37
N ILE A 118 -4.65 -14.20 8.21
CA ILE A 118 -5.84 -13.37 7.89
C ILE A 118 -6.41 -13.67 6.50
N ASN A 119 -5.58 -14.14 5.58
CA ASN A 119 -5.96 -14.46 4.20
C ASN A 119 -6.33 -15.93 3.98
N ARG A 120 -6.22 -16.78 4.99
CA ARG A 120 -6.40 -18.25 4.88
C ARG A 120 -7.69 -18.66 4.17
N TYR A 121 -8.79 -18.00 4.49
CA TYR A 121 -10.11 -18.29 3.93
C TYR A 121 -10.61 -17.23 2.95
N ARG A 122 -9.93 -16.10 2.88
CA ARG A 122 -10.26 -14.98 2.00
C ARG A 122 -9.76 -15.22 0.57
N LEU A 123 -8.56 -15.78 0.45
CA LEU A 123 -7.86 -16.01 -0.80
C LEU A 123 -7.71 -14.73 -1.66
N ALA A 124 -7.67 -13.57 -1.00
CA ALA A 124 -7.43 -12.30 -1.66
C ALA A 124 -6.02 -12.27 -2.25
N ARG A 125 -5.87 -11.68 -3.42
CA ARG A 125 -4.57 -11.47 -4.06
C ARG A 125 -3.97 -10.15 -3.60
N ILE A 126 -2.70 -10.18 -3.21
CA ILE A 126 -1.96 -8.96 -2.83
C ILE A 126 -0.91 -8.69 -3.90
N HIS A 127 -1.17 -7.72 -4.75
CA HIS A 127 -0.20 -7.19 -5.69
C HIS A 127 0.68 -6.16 -5.00
N THR A 128 1.96 -6.14 -5.30
CA THR A 128 2.88 -5.21 -4.67
C THR A 128 3.64 -4.37 -5.71
N VAL A 129 3.72 -3.08 -5.47
CA VAL A 129 4.46 -2.11 -6.28
C VAL A 129 5.54 -1.49 -5.40
N GLU A 130 6.80 -1.81 -5.69
CA GLU A 130 7.95 -1.22 -5.00
C GLU A 130 8.39 0.07 -5.70
N VAL A 131 8.38 1.18 -4.96
CA VAL A 131 8.75 2.50 -5.46
C VAL A 131 10.10 2.91 -4.87
N GLY A 132 11.07 3.28 -5.73
CA GLY A 132 12.37 3.74 -5.27
C GLY A 132 13.28 2.64 -4.69
N ALA A 133 13.20 1.44 -5.22
CA ALA A 133 13.91 0.23 -4.77
C ALA A 133 15.42 0.36 -4.61
N ALA A 134 16.06 1.34 -5.27
CA ALA A 134 17.50 1.59 -5.14
C ALA A 134 17.95 1.89 -3.70
N ASN A 135 17.03 2.31 -2.83
CA ASN A 135 17.30 2.68 -1.44
C ASN A 135 16.74 1.66 -0.42
N THR A 136 16.19 0.54 -0.88
CA THR A 136 15.66 -0.50 0.02
C THR A 136 16.81 -1.16 0.78
N SER A 137 16.72 -1.17 2.11
CA SER A 137 17.75 -1.81 2.93
C SER A 137 17.86 -3.30 2.64
N PRO A 138 19.03 -3.92 2.76
CA PRO A 138 19.22 -5.36 2.50
C PRO A 138 18.24 -6.25 3.27
N ARG A 139 17.83 -5.83 4.45
CA ARG A 139 16.85 -6.55 5.29
C ARG A 139 15.49 -6.71 4.61
N TRP A 140 15.06 -5.72 3.83
CA TRP A 140 13.73 -5.68 3.21
C TRP A 140 13.77 -6.02 1.71
N LYS A 141 14.94 -6.20 1.15
CA LYS A 141 15.10 -6.54 -0.27
C LYS A 141 14.32 -7.82 -0.63
N GLY A 142 13.47 -7.72 -1.64
CA GLY A 142 12.64 -8.83 -2.13
C GLY A 142 11.41 -9.15 -1.25
N PHE A 143 11.21 -8.44 -0.14
CA PHE A 143 10.10 -8.72 0.78
C PHE A 143 8.72 -8.51 0.14
N LEU A 144 8.55 -7.48 -0.65
CA LEU A 144 7.29 -7.21 -1.36
C LEU A 144 6.99 -8.32 -2.38
N LYS A 145 8.02 -8.85 -3.02
CA LYS A 145 7.86 -10.01 -3.90
C LYS A 145 7.40 -11.25 -3.13
N GLU A 146 7.92 -11.51 -1.94
CA GLU A 146 7.48 -12.61 -1.09
C GLU A 146 6.00 -12.49 -0.69
N ILE A 147 5.52 -11.26 -0.38
CA ILE A 147 4.09 -11.02 -0.10
C ILE A 147 3.24 -11.35 -1.32
N ALA A 148 3.62 -10.86 -2.49
CA ALA A 148 2.90 -11.14 -3.73
C ALA A 148 2.87 -12.65 -4.04
N ASP A 149 4.02 -13.30 -4.01
CA ASP A 149 4.14 -14.76 -4.27
C ASP A 149 3.29 -15.58 -3.27
N ALA A 150 3.27 -15.20 -1.99
CA ALA A 150 2.53 -15.91 -0.95
C ALA A 150 1.00 -15.82 -1.11
N THR A 151 0.50 -14.86 -1.89
CA THR A 151 -0.94 -14.60 -2.04
C THR A 151 -1.43 -14.74 -3.49
N GLY A 152 -0.57 -15.22 -4.41
CA GLY A 152 -0.90 -15.33 -5.82
C GLY A 152 -1.04 -13.99 -6.55
N GLY A 153 -0.47 -12.93 -5.99
CA GLY A 153 -0.40 -11.61 -6.60
C GLY A 153 0.81 -11.44 -7.53
N THR A 154 1.04 -10.23 -7.98
CA THR A 154 2.19 -9.85 -8.83
C THR A 154 3.03 -8.78 -8.14
N TYR A 155 4.33 -8.82 -8.37
CA TYR A 155 5.28 -7.81 -7.91
C TYR A 155 5.75 -6.96 -9.08
N VAL A 156 5.77 -5.65 -8.91
CA VAL A 156 6.28 -4.68 -9.87
C VAL A 156 7.22 -3.71 -9.16
N GLN A 157 8.34 -3.39 -9.80
CA GLN A 157 9.30 -2.40 -9.35
C GLN A 157 9.25 -1.17 -10.26
N ARG A 158 9.25 0.02 -9.66
CA ARG A 158 9.21 1.31 -10.38
C ARG A 158 10.17 2.34 -9.81
#